data_37150bcb36f8c8c9bd528b2417e842f7
#
_entry.id   37150bcb36f8c8c9bd528b2417e842f7
#
_cell.length_a   1.000
_cell.length_b   1.000
_cell.length_c   1.000
_cell.angle_alpha   90.00
_cell.angle_beta   90.00
_cell.angle_gamma   90.00
#
_symmetry.space_group_name_H-M   'P 1'
#
loop_
_entity.id
_entity.type
_entity.pdbx_description
1 polymer ?
#
loop_
_entity_poly.entity_id
_entity_poly.type
_entity_poly.pdbx_seq_one_letter_code
_entity_poly.pdbx_strand_id
1 'polypeptide(L)'
;NNMAICMSGDLDPDETIALIDKYFGGLKPNPELPKLNLPKEDPITAPVVKEVLGPDAESVALAWRFPGLASKDFEVLQVVSQVLYNGKAGLIDLDLNQQQKVLSAYGYASTQPDYSSFLVAGRPKTGQSLDEVRDLLLEEVAKLREGDFDEKLIEATINNYKMQLMRSFEENDSRAILYVYSFISGADWADEVARLDRMSKITKQD
;
A
#
# COMPACT_ATOMS: atom_id res chain seq x y z
N ASN A 1 24.45 -12.03 -4.68
CA ASN A 1 23.98 -11.67 -3.35
C ASN A 1 22.68 -10.83 -3.37
N ASN A 2 22.30 -10.33 -4.54
CA ASN A 2 21.13 -9.44 -4.68
C ASN A 2 20.29 -9.88 -5.89
N MET A 3 20.19 -11.18 -6.09
CA MET A 3 19.41 -11.78 -7.17
C MET A 3 18.63 -12.97 -6.62
N ALA A 4 17.37 -13.05 -6.99
CA ALA A 4 16.53 -14.22 -6.77
C ALA A 4 15.95 -14.67 -8.10
N ILE A 5 15.73 -15.97 -8.24
CA ILE A 5 15.01 -16.58 -9.34
C ILE A 5 13.76 -17.20 -8.75
N CYS A 6 12.60 -16.70 -9.15
CA CYS A 6 11.31 -17.20 -8.70
C CYS A 6 10.56 -17.77 -9.91
N MET A 7 10.08 -18.98 -9.79
CA MET A 7 9.40 -19.68 -10.86
C MET A 7 8.08 -20.28 -10.36
N SER A 8 7.09 -20.29 -11.22
CA SER A 8 5.80 -20.92 -10.97
C SER A 8 5.26 -21.46 -12.28
N GLY A 9 4.75 -22.69 -12.28
CA GLY A 9 4.22 -23.34 -13.47
C GLY A 9 4.22 -24.86 -13.34
N ASP A 10 3.99 -25.53 -14.45
CA ASP A 10 4.12 -26.98 -14.57
C ASP A 10 5.59 -27.35 -14.76
N LEU A 11 6.28 -27.50 -13.65
CA LEU A 11 7.72 -27.80 -13.61
C LEU A 11 8.05 -28.77 -12.48
N ASP A 12 9.04 -29.64 -12.73
CA ASP A 12 9.63 -30.45 -11.69
C ASP A 12 10.63 -29.60 -10.87
N PRO A 13 10.43 -29.44 -9.55
CA PRO A 13 11.28 -28.59 -8.73
C PRO A 13 12.75 -29.03 -8.73
N ASP A 14 13.03 -30.33 -8.65
CA ASP A 14 14.41 -30.87 -8.52
C ASP A 14 15.17 -30.70 -9.84
N GLU A 15 14.53 -31.00 -10.97
CA GLU A 15 15.12 -30.82 -12.31
C GLU A 15 15.33 -29.29 -12.57
N THR A 16 14.38 -28.46 -12.18
CA THR A 16 14.47 -27.00 -12.36
C THR A 16 15.61 -26.44 -11.54
N ILE A 17 15.76 -26.84 -10.27
CA ILE A 17 16.85 -26.38 -9.39
C ILE A 17 18.19 -26.85 -9.98
N ALA A 18 18.30 -28.08 -10.49
CA ALA A 18 19.51 -28.57 -11.12
C ALA A 18 19.88 -27.74 -12.36
N LEU A 19 18.90 -27.34 -13.17
CA LEU A 19 19.13 -26.45 -14.32
C LEU A 19 19.58 -25.04 -13.86
N ILE A 20 18.96 -24.47 -12.84
CA ILE A 20 19.36 -23.19 -12.28
C ILE A 20 20.80 -23.25 -11.77
N ASP A 21 21.14 -24.28 -11.01
CA ASP A 21 22.51 -24.50 -10.50
C ASP A 21 23.52 -24.65 -11.63
N LYS A 22 23.19 -25.40 -12.67
CA LYS A 22 24.04 -25.54 -13.85
C LYS A 22 24.40 -24.22 -14.53
N TYR A 23 23.45 -23.30 -14.63
CA TYR A 23 23.65 -22.04 -15.37
C TYR A 23 24.08 -20.89 -14.47
N PHE A 24 23.69 -20.87 -13.20
CA PHE A 24 23.91 -19.75 -12.27
C PHE A 24 24.80 -20.12 -11.08
N GLY A 25 25.00 -21.41 -10.76
CA GLY A 25 25.81 -21.86 -9.62
C GLY A 25 27.28 -21.43 -9.68
N GLY A 26 27.78 -21.07 -10.87
CA GLY A 26 29.12 -20.52 -11.04
C GLY A 26 29.28 -19.07 -10.64
N LEU A 27 28.18 -18.35 -10.38
CA LEU A 27 28.20 -16.95 -9.92
C LEU A 27 28.70 -16.87 -8.47
N LYS A 28 29.74 -16.07 -8.26
CA LYS A 28 30.30 -15.87 -6.92
C LYS A 28 29.64 -14.69 -6.23
N PRO A 29 29.34 -14.80 -4.92
CA PRO A 29 28.89 -13.67 -4.13
C PRO A 29 29.91 -12.53 -4.19
N ASN A 30 29.44 -11.29 -4.33
CA ASN A 30 30.28 -10.12 -4.16
C ASN A 30 30.35 -9.73 -2.67
N PRO A 31 31.49 -9.90 -1.97
CA PRO A 31 31.61 -9.53 -0.56
C PRO A 31 31.61 -8.01 -0.34
N GLU A 32 31.87 -7.23 -1.40
CA GLU A 32 32.02 -5.77 -1.33
C GLU A 32 30.77 -5.03 -1.82
N LEU A 33 29.59 -5.66 -1.73
CA LEU A 33 28.35 -4.93 -2.03
C LEU A 33 28.22 -3.72 -1.09
N PRO A 34 28.08 -2.51 -1.64
CA PRO A 34 27.90 -1.32 -0.83
C PRO A 34 26.62 -1.46 -0.01
N LYS A 35 26.77 -1.29 1.31
CA LYS A 35 25.60 -1.21 2.20
C LYS A 35 25.05 0.20 2.11
N LEU A 36 23.82 0.31 1.66
CA LEU A 36 23.06 1.56 1.77
C LEU A 36 22.87 1.88 3.27
N ASN A 37 23.55 2.91 3.70
CA ASN A 37 23.39 3.46 5.06
C ASN A 37 22.66 4.79 4.94
N LEU A 38 21.36 4.75 4.78
CA LEU A 38 20.53 5.95 4.70
C LEU A 38 20.33 6.50 6.13
N PRO A 39 20.51 7.80 6.35
CA PRO A 39 20.20 8.42 7.65
C PRO A 39 18.70 8.28 7.90
N LYS A 40 18.34 8.07 9.17
CA LYS A 40 16.93 8.12 9.57
C LYS A 40 16.44 9.56 9.44
N GLU A 41 15.26 9.69 8.90
CA GLU A 41 14.55 10.97 8.83
C GLU A 41 14.08 11.40 10.22
N ASP A 42 14.16 12.70 10.49
CA ASP A 42 13.62 13.26 11.72
C ASP A 42 12.09 13.11 11.78
N PRO A 43 11.51 12.99 12.99
CA PRO A 43 10.05 12.96 13.15
C PRO A 43 9.40 14.23 12.58
N ILE A 44 8.27 14.07 11.91
CA ILE A 44 7.45 15.21 11.50
C ILE A 44 6.66 15.68 12.72
N THR A 45 7.01 16.85 13.25
CA THR A 45 6.42 17.40 14.49
C THR A 45 5.33 18.45 14.24
N ALA A 46 5.24 18.96 13.01
CA ALA A 46 4.23 19.93 12.57
C ALA A 46 3.93 19.76 11.08
N PRO A 47 2.78 20.19 10.60
CA PRO A 47 2.47 20.17 9.16
C PRO A 47 3.52 20.93 8.35
N VAL A 48 3.99 20.34 7.28
CA VAL A 48 4.88 20.97 6.29
C VAL A 48 4.02 21.32 5.07
N VAL A 49 3.80 22.60 4.85
CA VAL A 49 3.00 23.09 3.72
C VAL A 49 3.95 23.54 2.61
N LYS A 50 3.69 23.06 1.39
CA LYS A 50 4.40 23.48 0.18
C LYS A 50 3.40 23.77 -0.92
N GLU A 51 3.62 24.87 -1.63
CA GLU A 51 2.88 25.24 -2.81
C GLU A 51 3.78 25.12 -4.03
N VAL A 52 3.27 24.52 -5.07
CA VAL A 52 3.97 24.35 -6.34
C VAL A 52 3.06 24.87 -7.46
N LEU A 53 3.53 25.84 -8.22
CA LEU A 53 2.83 26.37 -9.37
C LEU A 53 3.22 25.57 -10.62
N GLY A 54 2.21 25.15 -11.38
CA GLY A 54 2.38 24.36 -12.61
C GLY A 54 1.26 24.64 -13.63
N PRO A 55 1.34 24.07 -14.82
CA PRO A 55 0.34 24.24 -15.87
C PRO A 55 -0.94 23.40 -15.65
N ASP A 56 -0.90 22.44 -14.75
CA ASP A 56 -2.01 21.53 -14.50
C ASP A 56 -3.10 22.16 -13.67
N ALA A 57 -4.29 21.54 -13.70
CA ALA A 57 -5.39 21.95 -12.83
C ALA A 57 -5.02 21.86 -11.34
N GLU A 58 -5.52 22.79 -10.58
CA GLU A 58 -5.28 22.86 -9.13
C GLU A 58 -5.67 21.57 -8.41
N SER A 59 -4.86 21.19 -7.43
CA SER A 59 -5.12 20.04 -6.56
C SER A 59 -4.48 20.26 -5.19
N VAL A 60 -5.05 19.65 -4.16
CA VAL A 60 -4.47 19.58 -2.84
C VAL A 60 -4.22 18.12 -2.47
N ALA A 61 -3.07 17.86 -1.84
CA ALA A 61 -2.70 16.55 -1.34
C ALA A 61 -2.25 16.66 0.11
N LEU A 62 -2.73 15.74 0.93
CA LEU A 62 -2.36 15.56 2.33
C LEU A 62 -1.68 14.22 2.47
N ALA A 63 -0.54 14.17 3.15
CA ALA A 63 0.20 12.94 3.33
C ALA A 63 0.69 12.79 4.77
N TRP A 64 0.67 11.56 5.26
CA TRP A 64 1.21 11.16 6.56
C TRP A 64 2.26 10.09 6.34
N ARG A 65 3.33 10.17 7.12
CA ARG A 65 4.42 9.18 7.09
C ARG A 65 4.22 8.15 8.19
N PHE A 66 4.42 6.88 7.81
CA PHE A 66 4.34 5.72 8.68
C PHE A 66 5.62 4.90 8.58
N PRO A 67 5.85 3.96 9.52
CA PRO A 67 6.93 3.00 9.40
C PRO A 67 6.85 2.18 8.11
N GLY A 68 7.97 1.59 7.70
CA GLY A 68 8.06 0.79 6.47
C GLY A 68 7.35 -0.56 6.53
N LEU A 69 7.53 -1.34 5.47
CA LEU A 69 6.86 -2.63 5.22
C LEU A 69 6.95 -3.64 6.37
N ALA A 70 8.03 -3.62 7.14
CA ALA A 70 8.23 -4.54 8.28
C ALA A 70 7.39 -4.17 9.52
N SER A 71 6.67 -3.04 9.49
CA SER A 71 5.81 -2.62 10.60
C SER A 71 4.50 -3.37 10.61
N LYS A 72 3.96 -3.59 11.82
CA LYS A 72 2.59 -4.11 12.02
C LYS A 72 1.52 -3.15 11.48
N ASP A 73 1.85 -1.87 11.32
CA ASP A 73 0.93 -0.85 10.79
C ASP A 73 0.64 -1.06 9.30
N PHE A 74 1.45 -1.88 8.62
CA PHE A 74 1.29 -2.11 7.19
C PHE A 74 -0.08 -2.66 6.81
N GLU A 75 -0.53 -3.74 7.48
CA GLU A 75 -1.82 -4.35 7.18
C GLU A 75 -2.98 -3.40 7.54
N VAL A 76 -2.85 -2.67 8.65
CA VAL A 76 -3.85 -1.65 9.05
C VAL A 76 -3.94 -0.55 8.02
N LEU A 77 -2.81 -0.02 7.53
CA LEU A 77 -2.79 1.01 6.48
C LEU A 77 -3.44 0.53 5.17
N GLN A 78 -3.31 -0.74 4.83
CA GLN A 78 -4.00 -1.30 3.65
C GLN A 78 -5.53 -1.28 3.86
N VAL A 79 -6.01 -1.64 5.04
CA VAL A 79 -7.44 -1.59 5.36
C VAL A 79 -7.93 -0.15 5.41
N VAL A 80 -7.22 0.75 6.08
CA VAL A 80 -7.49 2.20 6.14
C VAL A 80 -7.64 2.79 4.73
N SER A 81 -6.70 2.46 3.85
CA SER A 81 -6.74 2.92 2.46
C SER A 81 -8.04 2.53 1.76
N GLN A 82 -8.48 1.29 1.92
CA GLN A 82 -9.69 0.78 1.28
C GLN A 82 -10.98 1.27 1.95
N VAL A 83 -10.98 1.50 3.25
CA VAL A 83 -12.13 2.11 3.97
C VAL A 83 -12.32 3.56 3.54
N LEU A 84 -11.22 4.30 3.36
CA LEU A 84 -11.31 5.69 2.90
C LEU A 84 -11.62 5.79 1.41
N TYR A 85 -10.97 5.01 0.59
CA TYR A 85 -11.14 5.07 -0.86
C TYR A 85 -10.88 3.69 -1.52
N ASN A 86 -11.88 3.16 -2.21
CA ASN A 86 -11.78 1.92 -2.97
C ASN A 86 -12.40 2.03 -4.38
N GLY A 87 -12.77 3.23 -4.80
CA GLY A 87 -13.38 3.52 -6.09
C GLY A 87 -14.88 3.17 -6.18
N LYS A 88 -15.52 2.78 -5.06
CA LYS A 88 -16.94 2.37 -5.04
C LYS A 88 -17.70 2.82 -3.79
N ALA A 89 -17.20 2.47 -2.62
CA ALA A 89 -17.95 2.56 -1.37
C ALA A 89 -17.08 3.00 -0.18
N GLY A 90 -15.87 3.52 -0.40
CA GLY A 90 -15.08 4.17 0.63
C GLY A 90 -15.72 5.50 1.07
N LEU A 91 -15.33 6.03 2.21
CA LEU A 91 -15.87 7.29 2.74
C LEU A 91 -15.73 8.42 1.71
N ILE A 92 -14.55 8.59 1.13
CA ILE A 92 -14.29 9.58 0.07
C ILE A 92 -15.18 9.31 -1.16
N ASP A 93 -15.38 8.04 -1.52
CA ASP A 93 -16.23 7.70 -2.67
C ASP A 93 -17.68 8.12 -2.43
N LEU A 94 -18.24 7.78 -1.27
CA LEU A 94 -19.64 8.02 -0.94
C LEU A 94 -19.91 9.50 -0.63
N ASP A 95 -19.07 10.10 0.20
CA ASP A 95 -19.36 11.40 0.80
C ASP A 95 -18.84 12.59 -0.03
N LEU A 96 -17.79 12.38 -0.82
CA LEU A 96 -17.21 13.45 -1.64
C LEU A 96 -17.47 13.26 -3.13
N ASN A 97 -17.13 12.09 -3.70
CA ASN A 97 -17.23 11.89 -5.14
C ASN A 97 -18.67 11.67 -5.62
N GLN A 98 -19.44 10.77 -5.00
CA GLN A 98 -20.81 10.50 -5.40
C GLN A 98 -21.75 11.68 -5.10
N GLN A 99 -21.49 12.40 -4.00
CA GLN A 99 -22.23 13.62 -3.68
C GLN A 99 -21.75 14.85 -4.45
N GLN A 100 -20.73 14.67 -5.30
CA GLN A 100 -20.17 15.75 -6.09
C GLN A 100 -19.75 16.97 -5.26
N LYS A 101 -19.25 16.78 -4.04
CA LYS A 101 -18.74 17.86 -3.19
C LYS A 101 -17.41 18.41 -3.70
N VAL A 102 -16.66 17.62 -4.42
CA VAL A 102 -15.41 17.97 -5.11
C VAL A 102 -15.47 17.54 -6.57
N LEU A 103 -14.53 17.95 -7.41
CA LEU A 103 -14.42 17.45 -8.77
C LEU A 103 -13.99 15.97 -8.77
N SER A 104 -12.99 15.64 -7.96
CA SER A 104 -12.56 14.28 -7.68
C SER A 104 -11.74 14.24 -6.40
N ALA A 105 -11.82 13.14 -5.67
CA ALA A 105 -10.94 12.87 -4.54
C ALA A 105 -10.57 11.38 -4.51
N TYR A 106 -9.40 11.08 -3.97
CA TYR A 106 -8.89 9.71 -3.84
C TYR A 106 -7.91 9.62 -2.67
N GLY A 107 -7.62 8.40 -2.26
CA GLY A 107 -6.59 8.12 -1.27
C GLY A 107 -5.93 6.78 -1.51
N TYR A 108 -4.68 6.63 -1.10
CA TYR A 108 -3.96 5.37 -1.17
C TYR A 108 -2.79 5.33 -0.19
N ALA A 109 -2.41 4.12 0.19
CA ALA A 109 -1.17 3.85 0.91
C ALA A 109 -0.06 3.49 -0.08
N SER A 110 1.10 4.16 0.04
CA SER A 110 2.33 3.81 -0.66
C SER A 110 3.31 3.22 0.33
N THR A 111 3.74 2.01 0.09
CA THR A 111 4.58 1.26 1.02
C THR A 111 5.97 1.05 0.45
N GLN A 112 6.98 1.37 1.25
CA GLN A 112 8.40 1.22 0.92
C GLN A 112 9.12 0.53 2.09
N PRO A 113 10.31 -0.03 1.90
CA PRO A 113 11.02 -0.74 2.95
C PRO A 113 11.24 0.08 4.23
N ASP A 114 11.65 1.35 4.09
CA ASP A 114 12.02 2.19 5.24
C ASP A 114 10.84 2.98 5.81
N TYR A 115 9.99 3.55 4.95
CA TYR A 115 8.83 4.35 5.32
C TYR A 115 7.65 4.05 4.40
N SER A 116 6.47 4.08 4.99
CA SER A 116 5.21 4.10 4.24
C SER A 116 4.60 5.50 4.30
N SER A 117 3.76 5.83 3.35
CA SER A 117 2.96 7.04 3.38
C SER A 117 1.50 6.72 3.08
N PHE A 118 0.63 7.42 3.74
CA PHE A 118 -0.78 7.47 3.39
C PHE A 118 -1.09 8.84 2.81
N LEU A 119 -1.72 8.87 1.64
CA LEU A 119 -2.03 10.09 0.91
C LEU A 119 -3.53 10.15 0.63
N VAL A 120 -4.13 11.32 0.83
CA VAL A 120 -5.43 11.69 0.27
C VAL A 120 -5.27 12.96 -0.56
N ALA A 121 -5.94 13.02 -1.69
CA ALA A 121 -5.86 14.17 -2.58
C ALA A 121 -7.22 14.49 -3.20
N GLY A 122 -7.41 15.73 -3.56
CA GLY A 122 -8.63 16.19 -4.18
C GLY A 122 -8.42 17.34 -5.15
N ARG A 123 -9.34 17.46 -6.10
CA ARG A 123 -9.42 18.53 -7.07
C ARG A 123 -10.68 19.35 -6.85
N PRO A 124 -10.59 20.68 -6.83
CA PRO A 124 -11.74 21.54 -6.64
C PRO A 124 -12.66 21.56 -7.87
N LYS A 125 -13.92 21.81 -7.63
CA LYS A 125 -14.86 22.22 -8.67
C LYS A 125 -14.59 23.68 -9.06
N THR A 126 -15.18 24.11 -10.17
CA THR A 126 -15.16 25.51 -10.57
C THR A 126 -15.66 26.42 -9.45
N GLY A 127 -14.84 27.35 -9.01
CA GLY A 127 -15.16 28.31 -7.94
C GLY A 127 -14.97 27.79 -6.51
N GLN A 128 -14.52 26.55 -6.34
CA GLN A 128 -14.18 25.98 -5.04
C GLN A 128 -12.68 26.21 -4.74
N SER A 129 -12.34 26.59 -3.52
CA SER A 129 -10.95 26.78 -3.10
C SER A 129 -10.26 25.45 -2.74
N LEU A 130 -8.93 25.43 -2.78
CA LEU A 130 -8.13 24.29 -2.30
C LEU A 130 -8.30 24.06 -0.80
N ASP A 131 -8.50 25.12 -0.02
CA ASP A 131 -8.76 25.02 1.42
C ASP A 131 -10.08 24.30 1.72
N GLU A 132 -11.16 24.60 0.98
CA GLU A 132 -12.43 23.87 1.11
C GLU A 132 -12.26 22.39 0.78
N VAL A 133 -11.50 22.04 -0.26
CA VAL A 133 -11.22 20.63 -0.60
C VAL A 133 -10.39 19.97 0.49
N ARG A 134 -9.37 20.66 1.01
CA ARG A 134 -8.56 20.18 2.14
C ARG A 134 -9.43 19.84 3.34
N ASP A 135 -10.31 20.75 3.71
CA ASP A 135 -11.14 20.60 4.90
C ASP A 135 -12.11 19.43 4.74
N LEU A 136 -12.71 19.25 3.56
CA LEU A 136 -13.53 18.08 3.25
C LEU A 136 -12.75 16.76 3.35
N LEU A 137 -11.51 16.73 2.87
CA LEU A 137 -10.66 15.53 2.99
C LEU A 137 -10.31 15.23 4.46
N LEU A 138 -10.04 16.28 5.25
CA LEU A 138 -9.76 16.13 6.68
C LEU A 138 -10.97 15.66 7.47
N GLU A 139 -12.19 16.05 7.08
CA GLU A 139 -13.43 15.53 7.67
C GLU A 139 -13.54 14.02 7.48
N GLU A 140 -13.24 13.50 6.29
CA GLU A 140 -13.28 12.04 6.04
C GLU A 140 -12.20 11.28 6.83
N VAL A 141 -11.00 11.87 6.97
CA VAL A 141 -9.95 11.32 7.83
C VAL A 141 -10.37 11.36 9.31
N ALA A 142 -11.08 12.41 9.75
CA ALA A 142 -11.60 12.48 11.11
C ALA A 142 -12.66 11.41 11.38
N LYS A 143 -13.61 11.19 10.46
CA LYS A 143 -14.60 10.10 10.56
C LYS A 143 -13.91 8.73 10.73
N LEU A 144 -12.87 8.46 9.91
CA LEU A 144 -12.10 7.24 10.04
C LEU A 144 -11.50 7.11 11.44
N ARG A 145 -10.81 8.16 11.92
CA ARG A 145 -10.15 8.17 13.24
C ARG A 145 -11.13 8.00 14.41
N GLU A 146 -12.35 8.52 14.26
CA GLU A 146 -13.41 8.44 15.27
C GLU A 146 -14.21 7.13 15.17
N GLY A 147 -13.95 6.31 14.14
CA GLY A 147 -14.70 5.10 13.86
C GLY A 147 -16.13 5.35 13.37
N ASP A 148 -16.41 6.56 12.85
CA ASP A 148 -17.72 6.94 12.32
C ASP A 148 -17.91 6.41 10.89
N PHE A 149 -17.98 5.10 10.77
CA PHE A 149 -18.27 4.38 9.54
C PHE A 149 -18.85 3.00 9.83
N ASP A 150 -19.49 2.36 8.87
CA ASP A 150 -20.01 1.00 9.04
C ASP A 150 -18.88 -0.01 9.16
N GLU A 151 -18.84 -0.78 10.24
CA GLU A 151 -17.84 -1.82 10.49
C GLU A 151 -17.79 -2.88 9.38
N LYS A 152 -18.89 -3.08 8.66
CA LYS A 152 -18.95 -3.95 7.48
C LYS A 152 -17.99 -3.54 6.37
N LEU A 153 -17.54 -2.30 6.33
CA LEU A 153 -16.51 -1.86 5.38
C LEU A 153 -15.17 -2.56 5.61
N ILE A 154 -14.81 -2.81 6.87
CA ILE A 154 -13.60 -3.57 7.21
C ILE A 154 -13.75 -5.02 6.72
N GLU A 155 -14.87 -5.67 7.07
CA GLU A 155 -15.16 -7.04 6.63
C GLU A 155 -15.16 -7.16 5.11
N ALA A 156 -15.83 -6.24 4.41
CA ALA A 156 -15.87 -6.20 2.95
C ALA A 156 -14.48 -6.01 2.34
N THR A 157 -13.65 -5.15 2.91
CA THR A 157 -12.27 -4.92 2.49
C THR A 157 -11.43 -6.19 2.61
N ILE A 158 -11.49 -6.85 3.77
CA ILE A 158 -10.76 -8.10 4.03
C ILE A 158 -11.21 -9.20 3.08
N ASN A 159 -12.52 -9.34 2.86
CA ASN A 159 -13.08 -10.33 1.92
C ASN A 159 -12.65 -10.05 0.48
N ASN A 160 -12.64 -8.78 0.05
CA ASN A 160 -12.14 -8.40 -1.27
C ASN A 160 -10.65 -8.70 -1.43
N TYR A 161 -9.85 -8.39 -0.43
CA TYR A 161 -8.43 -8.72 -0.43
C TYR A 161 -8.19 -10.23 -0.51
N LYS A 162 -8.92 -11.02 0.27
CA LYS A 162 -8.91 -12.49 0.21
C LYS A 162 -9.22 -13.01 -1.19
N MET A 163 -10.28 -12.50 -1.81
CA MET A 163 -10.66 -12.90 -3.17
C MET A 163 -9.57 -12.55 -4.20
N GLN A 164 -8.98 -11.36 -4.09
CA GLN A 164 -7.90 -10.94 -4.99
C GLN A 164 -6.66 -11.84 -4.81
N LEU A 165 -6.30 -12.13 -3.57
CA LEU A 165 -5.17 -13.03 -3.27
C LEU A 165 -5.42 -14.43 -3.80
N MET A 166 -6.62 -14.99 -3.63
CA MET A 166 -6.97 -16.30 -4.18
C MET A 166 -6.84 -16.33 -5.70
N ARG A 167 -7.34 -15.31 -6.40
CA ARG A 167 -7.19 -15.19 -7.85
C ARG A 167 -5.74 -15.06 -8.28
N SER A 168 -4.93 -14.29 -7.55
CA SER A 168 -3.50 -14.17 -7.87
C SER A 168 -2.74 -15.50 -7.68
N PHE A 169 -3.22 -16.38 -6.82
CA PHE A 169 -2.65 -17.74 -6.70
C PHE A 169 -3.05 -18.69 -7.84
N GLU A 170 -4.08 -18.40 -8.61
CA GLU A 170 -4.46 -19.16 -9.79
C GLU A 170 -3.53 -18.88 -10.97
N GLU A 171 -2.91 -17.70 -11.00
CA GLU A 171 -2.06 -17.24 -12.09
C GLU A 171 -0.57 -17.48 -11.77
N ASN A 172 0.15 -18.15 -12.70
CA ASN A 172 1.57 -18.47 -12.51
C ASN A 172 2.43 -17.22 -12.35
N ASP A 173 2.22 -16.21 -13.18
CA ASP A 173 2.96 -14.94 -13.14
C ASP A 173 2.75 -14.22 -11.81
N SER A 174 1.51 -14.17 -11.34
CA SER A 174 1.17 -13.54 -10.07
C SER A 174 1.83 -14.25 -8.88
N ARG A 175 1.87 -15.58 -8.87
CA ARG A 175 2.59 -16.34 -7.85
C ARG A 175 4.09 -16.05 -7.86
N ALA A 176 4.70 -16.05 -9.04
CA ALA A 176 6.13 -15.76 -9.18
C ALA A 176 6.45 -14.34 -8.69
N ILE A 177 5.60 -13.36 -9.01
CA ILE A 177 5.74 -11.98 -8.53
C ILE A 177 5.60 -11.87 -7.01
N LEU A 178 4.68 -12.60 -6.39
CA LEU A 178 4.55 -12.62 -4.92
C LEU A 178 5.84 -13.11 -4.24
N TYR A 179 6.48 -14.16 -4.77
CA TYR A 179 7.76 -14.62 -4.25
C TYR A 179 8.88 -13.59 -4.44
N VAL A 180 8.89 -12.89 -5.58
CA VAL A 180 9.86 -11.80 -5.83
C VAL A 180 9.66 -10.68 -4.83
N TYR A 181 8.43 -10.25 -4.54
CA TYR A 181 8.16 -9.21 -3.56
C TYR A 181 8.53 -9.63 -2.13
N SER A 182 8.27 -10.87 -1.74
CA SER A 182 8.73 -11.40 -0.45
C SER A 182 10.25 -11.30 -0.32
N PHE A 183 10.99 -11.70 -1.37
CA PHE A 183 12.44 -11.57 -1.40
C PHE A 183 12.92 -10.11 -1.33
N ILE A 184 12.33 -9.19 -2.10
CA ILE A 184 12.72 -7.77 -2.15
C ILE A 184 12.44 -7.08 -0.82
N SER A 185 11.30 -7.39 -0.18
CA SER A 185 10.92 -6.82 1.11
C SER A 185 11.72 -7.40 2.28
N GLY A 186 12.40 -8.52 2.06
CA GLY A 186 13.05 -9.28 3.13
C GLY A 186 12.07 -9.94 4.09
N ALA A 187 10.79 -10.05 3.71
CA ALA A 187 9.76 -10.71 4.51
C ALA A 187 9.92 -12.23 4.42
N ASP A 188 9.70 -12.93 5.53
CA ASP A 188 9.60 -14.38 5.51
C ASP A 188 8.31 -14.78 4.77
N TRP A 189 8.39 -15.79 3.93
CA TRP A 189 7.23 -16.33 3.22
C TRP A 189 6.12 -16.81 4.18
N ALA A 190 6.48 -17.34 5.34
CA ALA A 190 5.53 -17.71 6.38
C ALA A 190 4.73 -16.50 6.88
N ASP A 191 5.35 -15.33 6.99
CA ASP A 191 4.68 -14.08 7.37
C ASP A 191 3.73 -13.59 6.27
N GLU A 192 4.10 -13.76 5.00
CA GLU A 192 3.22 -13.45 3.87
C GLU A 192 1.97 -14.34 3.87
N VAL A 193 2.13 -15.63 4.10
CA VAL A 193 1.00 -16.58 4.22
C VAL A 193 0.09 -16.23 5.40
N ALA A 194 0.67 -15.84 6.54
CA ALA A 194 -0.07 -15.47 7.75
C ALA A 194 -0.72 -14.07 7.66
N ARG A 195 -0.42 -13.28 6.63
CA ARG A 195 -0.95 -11.90 6.48
C ARG A 195 -2.46 -11.86 6.49
N LEU A 196 -3.11 -12.75 5.76
CA LEU A 196 -4.57 -12.79 5.69
C LEU A 196 -5.21 -13.05 7.06
N ASP A 197 -4.61 -13.94 7.85
CA ASP A 197 -5.08 -14.25 9.20
C ASP A 197 -4.89 -13.05 10.14
N ARG A 198 -3.82 -12.27 9.98
CA ARG A 198 -3.63 -11.03 10.74
C ARG A 198 -4.64 -9.97 10.32
N MET A 199 -4.82 -9.74 9.02
CA MET A 199 -5.80 -8.79 8.50
C MET A 199 -7.23 -9.11 8.97
N SER A 200 -7.59 -10.40 9.06
CA SER A 200 -8.92 -10.83 9.50
C SER A 200 -9.25 -10.47 10.95
N LYS A 201 -8.25 -10.07 11.74
CA LYS A 201 -8.39 -9.65 13.14
C LYS A 201 -8.43 -8.14 13.33
N ILE A 202 -8.24 -7.38 12.24
CA ILE A 202 -8.28 -5.92 12.29
C ILE A 202 -9.70 -5.46 12.61
N THR A 203 -9.80 -4.54 13.53
CA THR A 203 -11.04 -3.95 14.02
C THR A 203 -11.01 -2.42 13.89
N LYS A 204 -12.12 -1.76 14.23
CA LYS A 204 -12.17 -0.29 14.29
C LYS A 204 -11.21 0.33 15.32
N GLN A 205 -10.75 -0.45 16.30
CA GLN A 205 -9.89 0.03 17.38
C GLN A 205 -8.42 0.13 16.94
N ASP A 206 -8.04 -0.61 15.92
CA ASP A 206 -6.71 -0.60 15.33
C ASP A 206 -6.49 0.62 14.46
#